data_dbfea222c44d7402ab93c8c88052eef9
#
_entry.id   dbfea222c44d7402ab93c8c88052eef9
#
_cell.length_a   1.000
_cell.length_b   1.000
_cell.length_c   1.000
_cell.angle_alpha   90.00
_cell.angle_beta   90.00
_cell.angle_gamma   90.00
#
_symmetry.space_group_name_H-M   'P 1'
#
loop_
_entity.id
_entity.type
_entity.pdbx_description
1 polymer ?
#
loop_
_entity_poly.entity_id
_entity_poly.type
_entity_poly.pdbx_seq_one_letter_code
_entity_poly.pdbx_strand_id
1 'polypeptide(L)'
;MKHILFTPIYQERVWGGSNFERKLGRCLPNGKVIGESWEIVDRPEAQSTTAQGATIRELIAANPEGIMGAGWPAERPFPILVKWLDCQEKLSLQVHPPADIAPALGGEPKTENWYVVDATADATLMAGLKNGVTRKDFETGLKNNNLEPLVHTMHVQAGESIFIPSGRLHAIGGGNLILEIQQNSDTTYRVYDWGRVGLDGTPRELHIIESLKSTDFNDFEPQTLKPSNEAEQILAQSDVFDLR
;
A
#
# COMPACT_ATOMS: atom_id res chain seq x y z
N MET A 1 -15.20 22.73 -13.07
CA MET A 1 -14.00 22.61 -12.19
C MET A 1 -12.77 22.49 -13.09
N LYS A 2 -11.68 23.23 -12.85
CA LYS A 2 -10.43 22.99 -13.58
C LYS A 2 -9.78 21.74 -13.03
N HIS A 3 -9.33 20.85 -13.91
CA HIS A 3 -8.55 19.69 -13.49
C HIS A 3 -7.19 20.14 -12.95
N ILE A 4 -6.74 19.52 -11.86
CA ILE A 4 -5.40 19.70 -11.30
C ILE A 4 -4.61 18.45 -11.65
N LEU A 5 -3.47 18.61 -12.30
CA LEU A 5 -2.56 17.53 -12.65
C LEU A 5 -1.29 17.66 -11.81
N PHE A 6 -0.90 16.57 -11.20
CA PHE A 6 0.33 16.47 -10.41
C PHE A 6 1.40 15.69 -11.17
N THR A 7 2.66 16.01 -10.88
CA THR A 7 3.81 15.25 -11.37
C THR A 7 4.02 14.05 -10.45
N PRO A 8 4.10 12.81 -10.96
CA PRO A 8 4.35 11.63 -10.15
C PRO A 8 5.70 11.70 -9.43
N ILE A 9 5.76 11.18 -8.20
CA ILE A 9 6.98 11.04 -7.42
C ILE A 9 7.43 9.59 -7.49
N TYR A 10 8.55 9.32 -8.17
CA TYR A 10 9.07 7.97 -8.33
C TYR A 10 9.97 7.56 -7.16
N GLN A 11 9.77 6.33 -6.67
CA GLN A 11 10.52 5.74 -5.58
C GLN A 11 11.28 4.48 -6.06
N GLU A 12 12.58 4.48 -5.84
CA GLU A 12 13.41 3.30 -6.08
C GLU A 12 13.11 2.23 -5.04
N ARG A 13 12.91 0.99 -5.51
CA ARG A 13 12.68 -0.17 -4.66
C ARG A 13 13.38 -1.39 -5.26
N VAL A 14 14.01 -2.22 -4.42
CA VAL A 14 14.71 -3.44 -4.87
C VAL A 14 13.82 -4.42 -5.65
N TRP A 15 12.51 -4.36 -5.42
CA TRP A 15 11.50 -5.23 -6.03
C TRP A 15 10.80 -4.58 -7.25
N GLY A 16 11.21 -3.38 -7.63
CA GLY A 16 10.61 -2.64 -8.75
C GLY A 16 10.96 -3.20 -10.12
N GLY A 17 10.43 -2.56 -11.15
CA GLY A 17 10.59 -3.00 -12.53
C GLY A 17 10.44 -1.92 -13.58
N SER A 18 9.92 -2.30 -14.74
CA SER A 18 9.74 -1.44 -15.91
C SER A 18 8.30 -1.41 -16.44
N ASN A 19 7.31 -1.88 -15.65
CA ASN A 19 5.92 -1.87 -16.11
C ASN A 19 5.34 -0.47 -16.21
N PHE A 20 5.85 0.49 -15.45
CA PHE A 20 5.44 1.89 -15.63
C PHE A 20 5.76 2.42 -17.03
N GLU A 21 6.89 2.00 -17.63
CA GLU A 21 7.19 2.32 -19.03
C GLU A 21 6.36 1.46 -19.99
N ARG A 22 6.41 0.15 -19.82
CA ARG A 22 5.80 -0.81 -20.76
C ARG A 22 4.28 -0.79 -20.78
N LYS A 23 3.63 -0.61 -19.63
CA LYS A 23 2.17 -0.70 -19.46
C LYS A 23 1.51 0.66 -19.36
N LEU A 24 2.18 1.65 -18.77
CA LEU A 24 1.62 2.99 -18.55
C LEU A 24 2.23 4.06 -19.46
N GLY A 25 3.23 3.72 -20.30
CA GLY A 25 3.86 4.65 -21.24
C GLY A 25 4.63 5.79 -20.57
N ARG A 26 5.12 5.60 -19.35
CA ARG A 26 5.80 6.64 -18.58
C ARG A 26 7.30 6.68 -18.88
N CYS A 27 7.88 7.88 -18.84
CA CYS A 27 9.33 8.05 -18.88
C CYS A 27 9.87 7.97 -17.45
N LEU A 28 10.68 6.97 -17.17
CA LEU A 28 11.31 6.79 -15.85
C LEU A 28 12.72 7.41 -15.82
N PRO A 29 13.23 7.73 -14.62
CA PRO A 29 14.62 8.15 -14.46
C PRO A 29 15.59 7.06 -14.91
N ASN A 30 16.54 7.42 -15.77
CA ASN A 30 17.52 6.48 -16.35
C ASN A 30 18.33 5.74 -15.27
N GLY A 31 18.47 4.43 -15.43
CA GLY A 31 19.31 3.59 -14.57
C GLY A 31 18.75 3.29 -13.19
N LYS A 32 17.47 3.63 -12.93
CA LYS A 32 16.80 3.41 -11.66
C LYS A 32 15.77 2.30 -11.74
N VAL A 33 15.72 1.46 -10.72
CA VAL A 33 14.67 0.44 -10.55
C VAL A 33 13.53 1.08 -9.74
N ILE A 34 12.46 1.46 -10.44
CA ILE A 34 11.31 2.13 -9.82
C ILE A 34 10.27 1.08 -9.41
N GLY A 35 9.96 1.03 -8.11
CA GLY A 35 8.91 0.16 -7.59
C GLY A 35 7.61 0.89 -7.30
N GLU A 36 7.67 2.18 -6.95
CA GLU A 36 6.47 2.97 -6.65
C GLU A 36 6.43 4.25 -7.46
N SER A 37 5.20 4.67 -7.81
CA SER A 37 4.91 5.98 -8.38
C SER A 37 3.78 6.61 -7.57
N TRP A 38 4.11 7.61 -6.75
CA TRP A 38 3.13 8.31 -5.92
C TRP A 38 2.43 9.39 -6.74
N GLU A 39 1.14 9.23 -6.94
CA GLU A 39 0.32 10.09 -7.81
C GLU A 39 -0.28 11.26 -7.05
N ILE A 40 -0.78 10.98 -5.83
CA ILE A 40 -1.33 11.98 -4.92
C ILE A 40 -0.80 11.68 -3.53
N VAL A 41 -0.14 12.67 -2.93
CA VAL A 41 0.40 12.59 -1.57
C VAL A 41 0.49 13.98 -0.96
N ASP A 42 0.17 14.10 0.32
CA ASP A 42 0.27 15.34 1.09
C ASP A 42 0.89 15.06 2.46
N ARG A 43 2.19 14.82 2.48
CA ARG A 43 2.98 14.52 3.68
C ARG A 43 4.11 15.54 3.85
N PRO A 44 4.62 15.76 5.07
CA PRO A 44 5.74 16.67 5.29
C PRO A 44 6.98 16.33 4.46
N GLU A 45 7.26 15.05 4.27
CA GLU A 45 8.42 14.52 3.54
C GLU A 45 8.21 14.43 2.03
N ALA A 46 6.94 14.45 1.54
CA ALA A 46 6.61 14.33 0.13
C ALA A 46 5.25 14.96 -0.17
N GLN A 47 5.22 15.90 -1.12
CA GLN A 47 3.98 16.53 -1.56
C GLN A 47 3.85 16.48 -3.07
N SER A 48 2.67 16.12 -3.55
CA SER A 48 2.34 16.22 -4.97
C SER A 48 2.42 17.67 -5.43
N THR A 49 3.12 17.91 -6.54
CA THR A 49 3.32 19.23 -7.14
C THR A 49 2.78 19.30 -8.54
N THR A 50 2.21 20.43 -8.90
CA THR A 50 1.84 20.72 -10.31
C THR A 50 3.10 21.03 -11.13
N ALA A 51 2.97 21.03 -12.46
CA ALA A 51 4.05 21.45 -13.36
C ALA A 51 4.52 22.89 -13.14
N GLN A 52 3.71 23.73 -12.48
CA GLN A 52 4.05 25.11 -12.10
C GLN A 52 4.70 25.20 -10.71
N GLY A 53 4.88 24.08 -10.01
CA GLY A 53 5.55 24.00 -8.71
C GLY A 53 4.63 24.20 -7.50
N ALA A 54 3.32 24.44 -7.69
CA ALA A 54 2.40 24.55 -6.55
C ALA A 54 2.15 23.16 -5.94
N THR A 55 2.29 23.05 -4.62
CA THR A 55 2.02 21.82 -3.87
C THR A 55 0.52 21.62 -3.64
N ILE A 56 0.12 20.37 -3.44
CA ILE A 56 -1.28 20.04 -3.06
C ILE A 56 -1.69 20.78 -1.78
N ARG A 57 -0.80 20.91 -0.81
CA ARG A 57 -1.04 21.62 0.44
C ARG A 57 -1.32 23.11 0.21
N GLU A 58 -0.51 23.77 -0.62
CA GLU A 58 -0.70 25.18 -0.97
C GLU A 58 -2.02 25.41 -1.72
N LEU A 59 -2.36 24.49 -2.63
CA LEU A 59 -3.62 24.58 -3.39
C LEU A 59 -4.84 24.43 -2.46
N ILE A 60 -4.82 23.46 -1.54
CA ILE A 60 -5.90 23.28 -0.55
C ILE A 60 -5.98 24.48 0.38
N ALA A 61 -4.87 24.97 0.90
CA ALA A 61 -4.86 26.16 1.77
C ALA A 61 -5.42 27.41 1.09
N ALA A 62 -5.15 27.57 -0.21
CA ALA A 62 -5.65 28.71 -0.98
C ALA A 62 -7.15 28.62 -1.34
N ASN A 63 -7.71 27.42 -1.47
CA ASN A 63 -9.11 27.22 -1.84
C ASN A 63 -9.65 25.89 -1.28
N PRO A 64 -9.77 25.74 0.05
CA PRO A 64 -10.17 24.49 0.67
C PRO A 64 -11.57 24.01 0.23
N GLU A 65 -12.55 24.90 0.19
CA GLU A 65 -13.91 24.54 -0.21
C GLU A 65 -14.02 24.15 -1.69
N GLY A 66 -13.26 24.82 -2.57
CA GLY A 66 -13.30 24.54 -4.00
C GLY A 66 -12.61 23.22 -4.39
N ILE A 67 -11.70 22.72 -3.56
CA ILE A 67 -10.95 21.48 -3.80
C ILE A 67 -11.54 20.31 -2.97
N MET A 68 -11.79 20.55 -1.70
CA MET A 68 -12.15 19.49 -0.75
C MET A 68 -13.65 19.47 -0.37
N GLY A 69 -14.37 20.53 -0.73
CA GLY A 69 -15.77 20.68 -0.34
C GLY A 69 -15.97 21.56 0.92
N ALA A 70 -17.23 21.89 1.18
CA ALA A 70 -17.62 22.79 2.27
C ALA A 70 -17.18 22.27 3.64
N GLY A 71 -16.63 23.15 4.47
CA GLY A 71 -16.25 22.86 5.85
C GLY A 71 -14.91 22.15 6.01
N TRP A 72 -14.11 21.94 4.95
CA TRP A 72 -12.78 21.37 5.09
C TRP A 72 -11.81 22.39 5.69
N PRO A 73 -11.11 22.05 6.81
CA PRO A 73 -10.11 22.94 7.38
C PRO A 73 -8.91 23.13 6.46
N ALA A 74 -8.50 24.39 6.22
CA ALA A 74 -7.43 24.71 5.27
C ALA A 74 -6.07 24.06 5.62
N GLU A 75 -5.82 23.86 6.93
CA GLU A 75 -4.60 23.25 7.46
C GLU A 75 -4.62 21.73 7.44
N ARG A 76 -5.78 21.09 7.22
CA ARG A 76 -5.90 19.64 7.21
C ARG A 76 -5.29 19.07 5.94
N PRO A 77 -4.38 18.06 6.04
CA PRO A 77 -3.80 17.39 4.88
C PRO A 77 -4.84 16.71 4.00
N PHE A 78 -4.51 16.54 2.72
CA PHE A 78 -5.27 15.63 1.87
C PHE A 78 -5.23 14.21 2.48
N PRO A 79 -6.38 13.54 2.66
CA PRO A 79 -6.47 12.37 3.54
C PRO A 79 -5.99 11.06 2.89
N ILE A 80 -5.78 11.06 1.58
CA ILE A 80 -5.52 9.86 0.78
C ILE A 80 -4.14 9.96 0.10
N LEU A 81 -3.43 8.85 0.07
CA LEU A 81 -2.27 8.64 -0.77
C LEU A 81 -2.65 7.64 -1.86
N VAL A 82 -2.36 7.98 -3.11
CA VAL A 82 -2.58 7.09 -4.27
C VAL A 82 -1.26 6.80 -4.93
N LYS A 83 -0.96 5.52 -5.15
CA LYS A 83 0.28 5.12 -5.81
C LYS A 83 0.12 3.88 -6.68
N TRP A 84 0.98 3.78 -7.65
CA TRP A 84 1.21 2.57 -8.40
C TRP A 84 2.37 1.79 -7.78
N LEU A 85 2.26 0.45 -7.82
CA LEU A 85 3.30 -0.47 -7.39
C LEU A 85 3.62 -1.40 -8.56
N ASP A 86 4.88 -1.39 -9.02
CA ASP A 86 5.40 -2.33 -10.02
C ASP A 86 6.19 -3.43 -9.30
N CYS A 87 5.49 -4.48 -8.90
CA CYS A 87 6.02 -5.56 -8.07
C CYS A 87 6.59 -6.68 -8.96
N GLN A 88 7.85 -6.57 -9.40
CA GLN A 88 8.51 -7.65 -10.13
C GLN A 88 8.95 -8.78 -9.20
N GLU A 89 9.27 -8.45 -7.95
CA GLU A 89 9.57 -9.40 -6.89
C GLU A 89 8.59 -9.26 -5.73
N LYS A 90 8.55 -10.27 -4.87
CA LYS A 90 7.71 -10.28 -3.66
C LYS A 90 8.09 -9.15 -2.71
N LEU A 91 7.13 -8.36 -2.25
CA LEU A 91 7.32 -7.35 -1.21
C LEU A 91 7.51 -8.01 0.17
N SER A 92 7.99 -7.25 1.15
CA SER A 92 8.08 -7.74 2.53
C SER A 92 6.70 -8.11 3.08
N LEU A 93 6.65 -9.11 3.95
CA LEU A 93 5.48 -9.35 4.78
C LEU A 93 5.40 -8.25 5.83
N GLN A 94 4.26 -7.56 5.90
CA GLN A 94 4.10 -6.34 6.69
C GLN A 94 2.70 -6.22 7.28
N VAL A 95 2.57 -5.30 8.22
CA VAL A 95 1.30 -4.92 8.84
C VAL A 95 1.33 -3.42 9.16
N HIS A 96 0.17 -2.79 9.08
CA HIS A 96 -0.03 -1.40 9.49
C HIS A 96 -0.81 -1.33 10.80
N PRO A 97 -0.44 -0.43 11.73
CA PRO A 97 -1.08 -0.36 13.03
C PRO A 97 -2.54 0.12 12.92
N PRO A 98 -3.48 -0.49 13.65
CA PRO A 98 -4.81 0.08 13.89
C PRO A 98 -4.76 1.46 14.56
N ALA A 99 -5.80 2.27 14.34
CA ALA A 99 -5.83 3.68 14.76
C ALA A 99 -5.71 3.87 16.29
N ASP A 100 -6.22 2.93 17.06
CA ASP A 100 -6.22 2.98 18.53
C ASP A 100 -4.82 2.74 19.14
N ILE A 101 -3.96 1.99 18.44
CA ILE A 101 -2.61 1.66 18.93
C ILE A 101 -1.49 2.41 18.18
N ALA A 102 -1.75 2.92 16.99
CA ALA A 102 -0.75 3.56 16.14
C ALA A 102 0.04 4.67 16.88
N PRO A 103 -0.59 5.61 17.64
CA PRO A 103 0.15 6.66 18.34
C PRO A 103 1.12 6.12 19.40
N ALA A 104 0.74 5.03 20.11
CA ALA A 104 1.57 4.40 21.13
C ALA A 104 2.80 3.67 20.54
N LEU A 105 2.77 3.39 19.23
CA LEU A 105 3.85 2.77 18.47
C LEU A 105 4.67 3.80 17.65
N GLY A 106 4.37 5.09 17.79
CA GLY A 106 5.01 6.16 17.02
C GLY A 106 4.68 6.13 15.53
N GLY A 107 3.53 5.55 15.18
CA GLY A 107 3.08 5.38 13.80
C GLY A 107 1.71 6.03 13.55
N GLU A 108 1.24 5.86 12.33
CA GLU A 108 -0.05 6.31 11.83
C GLU A 108 -0.85 5.10 11.30
N PRO A 109 -2.18 5.07 11.45
CA PRO A 109 -2.98 4.00 10.87
C PRO A 109 -2.90 4.04 9.34
N LYS A 110 -2.96 2.86 8.72
CA LYS A 110 -2.91 2.76 7.27
C LYS A 110 -3.83 1.65 6.79
N THR A 111 -5.05 2.03 6.46
CA THR A 111 -6.00 1.20 5.74
C THR A 111 -5.86 1.49 4.25
N GLU A 112 -5.87 0.44 3.42
CA GLU A 112 -5.61 0.54 1.99
C GLU A 112 -6.50 -0.41 1.18
N ASN A 113 -6.57 -0.16 -0.10
CA ASN A 113 -7.17 -1.07 -1.07
C ASN A 113 -6.22 -1.25 -2.24
N TRP A 114 -6.03 -2.48 -2.68
CA TRP A 114 -5.28 -2.81 -3.87
C TRP A 114 -6.20 -3.20 -5.01
N TYR A 115 -5.97 -2.61 -6.17
CA TYR A 115 -6.59 -3.01 -7.42
C TYR A 115 -5.51 -3.59 -8.33
N VAL A 116 -5.67 -4.84 -8.73
CA VAL A 116 -4.72 -5.54 -9.62
C VAL A 116 -4.96 -5.08 -11.05
N VAL A 117 -4.07 -4.25 -11.57
CA VAL A 117 -4.21 -3.70 -12.93
C VAL A 117 -3.65 -4.65 -13.97
N ASP A 118 -2.56 -5.34 -13.64
CA ASP A 118 -1.95 -6.38 -14.45
C ASP A 118 -1.29 -7.42 -13.54
N ALA A 119 -1.28 -8.68 -13.97
CA ALA A 119 -0.73 -9.78 -13.22
C ALA A 119 -0.18 -10.86 -14.14
N THR A 120 0.98 -11.44 -13.80
CA THR A 120 1.48 -12.64 -14.46
C THR A 120 0.65 -13.87 -14.05
N ALA A 121 0.78 -14.98 -14.77
CA ALA A 121 -0.01 -16.20 -14.48
C ALA A 121 0.24 -16.80 -13.09
N ASP A 122 1.42 -16.54 -12.52
CA ASP A 122 1.86 -17.01 -11.21
C ASP A 122 1.81 -15.92 -10.13
N ALA A 123 1.25 -14.75 -10.46
CA ALA A 123 1.12 -13.64 -9.50
C ALA A 123 0.26 -14.02 -8.30
N THR A 124 0.70 -13.60 -7.13
CA THR A 124 0.01 -13.88 -5.86
C THR A 124 -0.11 -12.64 -4.99
N LEU A 125 -1.10 -12.65 -4.11
CA LEU A 125 -1.17 -11.78 -2.94
C LEU A 125 -1.17 -12.64 -1.67
N MET A 126 -0.62 -12.09 -0.61
CA MET A 126 -0.70 -12.65 0.74
C MET A 126 -1.53 -11.71 1.59
N ALA A 127 -2.56 -12.21 2.25
CA ALA A 127 -3.38 -11.40 3.15
C ALA A 127 -4.01 -12.29 4.24
N GLY A 128 -3.91 -11.83 5.49
CA GLY A 128 -4.39 -12.57 6.66
C GLY A 128 -3.61 -13.84 6.96
N LEU A 129 -4.03 -14.53 7.98
CA LEU A 129 -3.46 -15.81 8.41
C LEU A 129 -4.24 -16.99 7.80
N LYS A 130 -3.62 -18.14 7.71
CA LYS A 130 -4.36 -19.39 7.44
C LYS A 130 -5.23 -19.76 8.63
N ASN A 131 -6.36 -20.40 8.36
CA ASN A 131 -7.29 -20.86 9.39
C ASN A 131 -6.58 -21.69 10.47
N GLY A 132 -6.84 -21.33 11.72
CA GLY A 132 -6.32 -22.04 12.89
C GLY A 132 -4.90 -21.65 13.32
N VAL A 133 -4.22 -20.78 12.60
CA VAL A 133 -2.91 -20.24 13.00
C VAL A 133 -3.10 -19.35 14.23
N THR A 134 -2.44 -19.72 15.32
CA THR A 134 -2.46 -18.94 16.57
C THR A 134 -1.32 -17.91 16.60
N ARG A 135 -1.45 -16.91 17.47
CA ARG A 135 -0.35 -15.98 17.76
C ARG A 135 0.94 -16.72 18.15
N LYS A 136 0.84 -17.81 18.92
CA LYS A 136 2.00 -18.61 19.34
C LYS A 136 2.67 -19.31 18.17
N ASP A 137 1.90 -19.82 17.20
CA ASP A 137 2.44 -20.41 15.98
C ASP A 137 3.19 -19.36 15.16
N PHE A 138 2.61 -18.16 15.05
CA PHE A 138 3.22 -17.04 14.36
C PHE A 138 4.54 -16.59 15.02
N GLU A 139 4.56 -16.42 16.35
CA GLU A 139 5.77 -16.10 17.12
C GLU A 139 6.85 -17.20 16.98
N THR A 140 6.44 -18.46 16.88
CA THR A 140 7.34 -19.59 16.63
C THR A 140 7.89 -19.53 15.20
N GLY A 141 7.04 -19.24 14.21
CA GLY A 141 7.44 -19.03 12.82
C GLY A 141 8.45 -17.90 12.64
N LEU A 142 8.25 -16.78 13.36
CA LEU A 142 9.19 -15.66 13.40
C LEU A 142 10.59 -16.10 13.88
N LYS A 143 10.64 -16.81 15.00
CA LYS A 143 11.91 -17.30 15.58
C LYS A 143 12.64 -18.26 14.65
N ASN A 144 11.90 -19.03 13.86
CA ASN A 144 12.43 -20.03 12.94
C ASN A 144 12.62 -19.51 11.52
N ASN A 145 12.38 -18.20 11.26
CA ASN A 145 12.36 -17.60 9.92
C ASN A 145 11.47 -18.36 8.92
N ASN A 146 10.32 -18.85 9.37
CA ASN A 146 9.39 -19.67 8.58
C ASN A 146 7.94 -19.20 8.77
N LEU A 147 7.61 -18.05 8.18
CA LEU A 147 6.26 -17.46 8.25
C LEU A 147 5.39 -17.80 7.05
N GLU A 148 5.96 -18.09 5.90
CA GLU A 148 5.22 -18.30 4.65
C GLU A 148 4.13 -19.39 4.77
N PRO A 149 4.34 -20.53 5.46
CA PRO A 149 3.29 -21.53 5.64
C PRO A 149 2.10 -21.06 6.49
N LEU A 150 2.25 -19.99 7.27
CA LEU A 150 1.25 -19.47 8.20
C LEU A 150 0.36 -18.38 7.59
N VAL A 151 0.78 -17.80 6.47
CA VAL A 151 0.08 -16.68 5.83
C VAL A 151 -0.81 -17.22 4.69
N HIS A 152 -2.02 -16.66 4.57
CA HIS A 152 -2.91 -16.99 3.46
C HIS A 152 -2.40 -16.39 2.15
N THR A 153 -2.25 -17.23 1.13
CA THR A 153 -1.74 -16.86 -0.19
C THR A 153 -2.80 -17.15 -1.25
N MET A 154 -3.05 -16.18 -2.12
CA MET A 154 -4.05 -16.26 -3.21
C MET A 154 -3.39 -15.99 -4.54
N HIS A 155 -3.73 -16.78 -5.58
CA HIS A 155 -3.47 -16.41 -6.97
C HIS A 155 -4.45 -15.32 -7.39
N VAL A 156 -3.95 -14.33 -8.12
CA VAL A 156 -4.74 -13.18 -8.53
C VAL A 156 -4.62 -12.91 -10.02
N GLN A 157 -5.60 -12.20 -10.56
CA GLN A 157 -5.66 -11.80 -11.96
C GLN A 157 -5.99 -10.31 -12.07
N ALA A 158 -5.68 -9.72 -13.21
CA ALA A 158 -6.07 -8.34 -13.51
C ALA A 158 -7.59 -8.14 -13.33
N GLY A 159 -7.98 -7.02 -12.75
CA GLY A 159 -9.36 -6.67 -12.42
C GLY A 159 -9.78 -7.05 -11.00
N GLU A 160 -9.03 -7.86 -10.29
CA GLU A 160 -9.35 -8.19 -8.90
C GLU A 160 -8.96 -7.06 -7.95
N SER A 161 -9.66 -6.98 -6.82
CA SER A 161 -9.37 -6.01 -5.77
C SER A 161 -9.36 -6.69 -4.40
N ILE A 162 -8.61 -6.12 -3.46
CA ILE A 162 -8.64 -6.56 -2.06
C ILE A 162 -8.52 -5.35 -1.13
N PHE A 163 -9.42 -5.31 -0.16
CA PHE A 163 -9.37 -4.34 0.92
C PHE A 163 -8.43 -4.85 2.03
N ILE A 164 -7.51 -4.00 2.46
CA ILE A 164 -6.50 -4.27 3.50
C ILE A 164 -6.72 -3.31 4.67
N PRO A 165 -7.56 -3.64 5.65
CA PRO A 165 -7.71 -2.83 6.85
C PRO A 165 -6.41 -2.81 7.66
N SER A 166 -6.17 -1.74 8.41
CA SER A 166 -5.12 -1.72 9.44
C SER A 166 -5.25 -2.96 10.33
N GLY A 167 -4.13 -3.59 10.67
CA GLY A 167 -4.08 -4.85 11.43
C GLY A 167 -4.01 -6.11 10.58
N ARG A 168 -4.40 -6.07 9.30
CA ARG A 168 -4.25 -7.22 8.39
C ARG A 168 -2.79 -7.41 8.00
N LEU A 169 -2.28 -8.60 8.25
CA LEU A 169 -0.97 -9.05 7.76
C LEU A 169 -1.03 -9.22 6.25
N HIS A 170 -0.05 -8.67 5.50
CA HIS A 170 -0.12 -8.72 4.03
C HIS A 170 1.25 -8.63 3.35
N ALA A 171 1.31 -9.10 2.11
CA ALA A 171 2.41 -8.91 1.16
C ALA A 171 1.91 -9.01 -0.27
N ILE A 172 2.58 -8.34 -1.21
CA ILE A 172 2.35 -8.48 -2.64
C ILE A 172 3.42 -9.42 -3.20
N GLY A 173 3.00 -10.47 -3.89
CA GLY A 173 3.90 -11.35 -4.63
C GLY A 173 4.45 -10.70 -5.90
N GLY A 174 5.48 -11.29 -6.48
CA GLY A 174 6.03 -10.82 -7.75
C GLY A 174 5.03 -10.94 -8.90
N GLY A 175 5.28 -10.20 -9.98
CA GLY A 175 4.48 -10.23 -11.20
C GLY A 175 3.21 -9.39 -11.17
N ASN A 176 3.02 -8.53 -10.19
CA ASN A 176 1.84 -7.68 -10.04
C ASN A 176 2.13 -6.22 -10.44
N LEU A 177 1.15 -5.58 -11.11
CA LEU A 177 1.04 -4.12 -11.22
C LEU A 177 -0.22 -3.70 -10.47
N ILE A 178 -0.04 -2.97 -9.36
CA ILE A 178 -1.11 -2.60 -8.43
C ILE A 178 -1.35 -1.10 -8.46
N LEU A 179 -2.62 -0.70 -8.45
CA LEU A 179 -3.04 0.64 -8.03
C LEU A 179 -3.47 0.56 -6.56
N GLU A 180 -2.74 1.25 -5.70
CA GLU A 180 -3.01 1.31 -4.26
C GLU A 180 -3.63 2.64 -3.89
N ILE A 181 -4.76 2.59 -3.21
CA ILE A 181 -5.44 3.73 -2.60
C ILE A 181 -5.41 3.51 -1.10
N GLN A 182 -4.85 4.44 -0.33
CA GLN A 182 -4.62 4.29 1.09
C GLN A 182 -4.83 5.59 1.87
N GLN A 183 -4.96 5.48 3.19
CA GLN A 183 -4.82 6.63 4.06
C GLN A 183 -3.46 7.31 3.81
N ASN A 184 -3.38 8.62 4.04
CA ASN A 184 -2.16 9.42 3.86
C ASN A 184 -1.12 9.13 4.95
N SER A 185 -0.61 7.90 4.97
CA SER A 185 0.36 7.34 5.92
C SER A 185 1.45 6.59 5.18
N ASP A 186 2.69 6.64 5.69
CA ASP A 186 3.80 5.80 5.21
C ASP A 186 4.32 4.83 6.29
N THR A 187 3.53 4.64 7.35
CA THR A 187 3.89 3.72 8.43
C THR A 187 3.77 2.28 7.98
N THR A 188 4.89 1.55 8.01
CA THR A 188 4.96 0.14 7.65
C THR A 188 5.78 -0.63 8.68
N TYR A 189 5.17 -1.60 9.36
CA TYR A 189 5.89 -2.52 10.24
C TYR A 189 6.23 -3.78 9.46
N ARG A 190 7.51 -3.93 9.12
CA ARG A 190 8.04 -5.07 8.38
C ARG A 190 8.22 -6.24 9.32
N VAL A 191 7.51 -7.32 9.04
CA VAL A 191 7.51 -8.56 9.82
C VAL A 191 8.61 -9.51 9.34
N TYR A 192 8.72 -9.64 8.02
CA TYR A 192 9.66 -10.57 7.38
C TYR A 192 10.01 -10.09 5.98
N ASP A 193 11.27 -10.25 5.57
CA ASP A 193 11.77 -9.73 4.31
C ASP A 193 12.47 -10.78 3.43
N TRP A 194 12.16 -12.04 3.61
CA TRP A 194 12.62 -13.15 2.76
C TRP A 194 14.15 -13.30 2.73
N GLY A 195 14.87 -12.75 3.69
CA GLY A 195 16.33 -12.75 3.73
C GLY A 195 17.01 -11.79 2.72
N ARG A 196 16.24 -10.84 2.15
CA ARG A 196 16.77 -9.85 1.19
C ARG A 196 17.56 -8.75 1.85
N VAL A 197 18.36 -8.07 1.02
CA VAL A 197 19.04 -6.81 1.36
C VAL A 197 18.35 -5.63 0.66
N GLY A 198 18.49 -4.45 1.25
CA GLY A 198 18.04 -3.19 0.65
C GLY A 198 18.95 -2.72 -0.48
N LEU A 199 18.64 -1.53 -1.03
CA LEU A 199 19.44 -0.90 -2.11
C LEU A 199 20.88 -0.59 -1.66
N ASP A 200 21.11 -0.45 -0.37
CA ASP A 200 22.42 -0.21 0.26
C ASP A 200 23.22 -1.52 0.51
N GLY A 201 22.65 -2.68 0.14
CA GLY A 201 23.28 -3.99 0.35
C GLY A 201 23.16 -4.52 1.79
N THR A 202 22.44 -3.83 2.68
CA THR A 202 22.20 -4.28 4.07
C THR A 202 20.80 -4.86 4.26
N PRO A 203 20.59 -5.80 5.20
CA PRO A 203 19.26 -6.26 5.55
C PRO A 203 18.38 -5.09 6.03
N ARG A 204 17.13 -5.03 5.55
CA ARG A 204 16.18 -4.02 6.00
C ARG A 204 15.72 -4.31 7.42
N GLU A 205 15.51 -3.25 8.20
CA GLU A 205 15.03 -3.36 9.58
C GLU A 205 13.68 -4.10 9.67
N LEU A 206 13.56 -4.98 10.66
CA LEU A 206 12.32 -5.67 11.02
C LEU A 206 11.72 -5.05 12.29
N HIS A 207 10.42 -4.82 12.28
CA HIS A 207 9.66 -4.19 13.36
C HIS A 207 8.83 -5.25 14.10
N ILE A 208 9.50 -6.21 14.74
CA ILE A 208 8.84 -7.42 15.30
C ILE A 208 7.84 -7.07 16.40
N ILE A 209 8.22 -6.19 17.33
CA ILE A 209 7.38 -5.80 18.48
C ILE A 209 6.12 -5.07 18.02
N GLU A 210 6.31 -4.08 17.13
CA GLU A 210 5.25 -3.27 16.54
C GLU A 210 4.31 -4.17 15.71
N SER A 211 4.87 -5.08 14.94
CA SER A 211 4.12 -6.03 14.12
C SER A 211 3.24 -6.94 14.96
N LEU A 212 3.79 -7.53 16.04
CA LEU A 212 3.03 -8.40 16.94
C LEU A 212 1.91 -7.67 17.69
N LYS A 213 2.07 -6.37 17.93
CA LYS A 213 1.02 -5.54 18.53
C LYS A 213 -0.04 -5.13 17.53
N SER A 214 0.35 -4.94 16.27
CA SER A 214 -0.53 -4.44 15.19
C SER A 214 -1.33 -5.54 14.52
N THR A 215 -0.83 -6.79 14.47
CA THR A 215 -1.47 -7.88 13.74
C THR A 215 -2.78 -8.32 14.40
N ASP A 216 -3.85 -8.35 13.61
CA ASP A 216 -5.10 -9.02 13.98
C ASP A 216 -4.94 -10.54 13.79
N PHE A 217 -4.82 -11.27 14.89
CA PHE A 217 -4.68 -12.74 14.90
C PHE A 217 -6.02 -13.48 14.70
N ASN A 218 -7.11 -12.77 14.43
CA ASN A 218 -8.42 -13.33 14.07
C ASN A 218 -8.77 -13.10 12.60
N ASP A 219 -7.89 -12.48 11.81
CA ASP A 219 -8.07 -12.21 10.39
C ASP A 219 -7.60 -13.42 9.56
N PHE A 220 -8.53 -14.31 9.20
CA PHE A 220 -8.26 -15.55 8.50
C PHE A 220 -8.77 -15.53 7.06
N GLU A 221 -7.92 -15.90 6.14
CA GLU A 221 -8.21 -16.25 4.73
C GLU A 221 -9.16 -15.25 4.02
N PRO A 222 -8.89 -13.92 4.06
CA PRO A 222 -9.69 -12.97 3.29
C PRO A 222 -9.61 -13.30 1.81
N GLN A 223 -10.66 -12.95 1.07
CA GLN A 223 -10.76 -13.21 -0.36
C GLN A 223 -10.66 -11.92 -1.16
N THR A 224 -10.18 -12.01 -2.40
CA THR A 224 -10.26 -10.92 -3.36
C THR A 224 -11.68 -10.74 -3.86
N LEU A 225 -12.05 -9.50 -4.13
CA LEU A 225 -13.23 -9.17 -4.90
C LEU A 225 -12.95 -9.39 -6.38
N LYS A 226 -13.77 -10.21 -7.03
CA LYS A 226 -13.65 -10.48 -8.46
C LYS A 226 -14.26 -9.36 -9.29
N PRO A 227 -13.77 -9.11 -10.51
CA PRO A 227 -14.36 -8.11 -11.39
C PRO A 227 -15.83 -8.41 -11.66
N SER A 228 -16.66 -7.37 -11.70
CA SER A 228 -18.08 -7.44 -12.03
C SER A 228 -18.33 -6.88 -13.43
N ASN A 229 -19.41 -7.34 -14.06
CA ASN A 229 -19.92 -6.75 -15.31
C ASN A 229 -20.91 -5.60 -15.06
N GLU A 230 -21.12 -5.20 -13.82
CA GLU A 230 -21.98 -4.11 -13.48
C GLU A 230 -21.34 -2.74 -13.79
N ALA A 231 -22.15 -1.71 -13.99
CA ALA A 231 -21.65 -0.36 -14.32
C ALA A 231 -20.84 0.26 -13.18
N GLU A 232 -21.11 -0.12 -11.94
CA GLU A 232 -20.37 0.26 -10.74
C GLU A 232 -20.15 -0.94 -9.84
N GLN A 233 -19.01 -1.03 -9.23
CA GLN A 233 -18.67 -2.04 -8.22
C GLN A 233 -18.04 -1.35 -7.01
N ILE A 234 -18.57 -1.62 -5.81
CA ILE A 234 -17.95 -1.15 -4.56
C ILE A 234 -16.72 -2.03 -4.31
N LEU A 235 -15.53 -1.44 -4.40
CA LEU A 235 -14.24 -2.12 -4.14
C LEU A 235 -13.85 -2.10 -2.67
N ALA A 236 -14.20 -1.01 -1.97
CA ALA A 236 -14.01 -0.88 -0.53
C ALA A 236 -15.06 0.06 0.07
N GLN A 237 -15.48 -0.24 1.29
CA GLN A 237 -16.32 0.62 2.10
C GLN A 237 -15.84 0.58 3.55
N SER A 238 -15.49 1.73 4.10
CA SER A 238 -14.91 1.84 5.44
C SER A 238 -15.19 3.22 6.06
N ASP A 239 -14.82 3.37 7.34
CA ASP A 239 -14.94 4.67 8.03
C ASP A 239 -13.91 5.70 7.54
N VAL A 240 -12.95 5.30 6.71
CA VAL A 240 -11.86 6.18 6.25
C VAL A 240 -11.97 6.59 4.80
N PHE A 241 -12.48 5.71 3.93
CA PHE A 241 -12.82 6.01 2.53
C PHE A 241 -13.75 4.96 1.92
N ASP A 242 -14.48 5.37 0.90
CA ASP A 242 -15.22 4.48 -0.01
C ASP A 242 -14.54 4.49 -1.38
N LEU A 243 -14.44 3.32 -2.01
CA LEU A 243 -13.90 3.14 -3.35
C LEU A 243 -14.91 2.38 -4.23
N ARG A 244 -15.17 2.91 -5.44
CA ARG A 244 -16.06 2.33 -6.42
C ARG A 244 -15.41 2.25 -7.77
#